data_3ad7a560eee3e7016d6b9257525081ad
#
_entry.id   3ad7a560eee3e7016d6b9257525081ad
#
_cell.length_a   1.000
_cell.length_b   1.000
_cell.length_c   1.000
_cell.angle_alpha   90.00
_cell.angle_beta   90.00
_cell.angle_gamma   90.00
#
_symmetry.space_group_name_H-M   'P 1'
#
loop_
_entity.id
_entity.type
_entity.pdbx_description
1 polymer ?
#
loop_
_entity_poly.entity_id
_entity_poly.type
_entity_poly.pdbx_seq_one_letter_code
_entity_poly.pdbx_strand_id
1 'polypeptide(L)'
;MWKKLLNLKFWTPILLILIGAGITFQMVKNKPSARKKPNFQRGKLVEVLEASLSNPKIEIRTHGRILPAQKIVLSARISGEVIWISPKLSEGRFFKKGDPLLNIGIRQSQSRLKAPFNGVVQTKNIDLGQYVNSGTQLATLIGSDFAEVVIDLPIGRMDWLPNIKVSSSKKLLGEENRYQIPATVSLAGINSFTTWPVMIKRHLLQLTPRGMMVQLIAEAKDPFILNQKQFPKDKKSSKKESFSIKNKGVLSSEFQEIQAEATIPLFVGAFVDVKISGRQLEDVVKIPAKALRDRDTVWVVVNKELQVRNVKIAHIDLDNVYISGGVRIGESIIISPIKGASNGLKVRIAGGEKIGGGNMPNENTKKWIRPEGKRNKRGKKSGDKNTQS
;
A
#
# COMPACT_ATOMS: atom_id res chain seq x y z
N MET A 1 -39.65 -36.51 -99.99
CA MET A 1 -38.36 -36.37 -99.26
C MET A 1 -38.55 -35.73 -97.91
N TRP A 2 -39.28 -36.35 -96.94
CA TRP A 2 -39.41 -35.71 -95.60
C TRP A 2 -39.72 -36.72 -94.50
N LYS A 3 -38.99 -37.85 -94.45
CA LYS A 3 -39.20 -38.94 -93.51
C LYS A 3 -37.87 -39.43 -92.84
N LYS A 4 -36.84 -38.57 -92.70
CA LYS A 4 -35.56 -38.95 -92.04
C LYS A 4 -35.11 -38.12 -90.89
N LEU A 5 -35.96 -37.28 -90.23
CA LEU A 5 -35.60 -36.43 -89.16
C LEU A 5 -36.12 -36.85 -87.80
N LEU A 6 -36.59 -38.09 -87.61
CA LEU A 6 -37.01 -38.57 -86.30
C LEU A 6 -36.06 -39.65 -85.76
N ASN A 7 -34.77 -39.48 -85.81
CA ASN A 7 -33.86 -40.30 -85.05
C ASN A 7 -33.85 -39.89 -83.60
N LEU A 8 -34.64 -40.60 -82.80
CA LEU A 8 -34.77 -40.39 -81.35
C LEU A 8 -33.40 -40.30 -80.59
N LYS A 9 -32.36 -40.94 -81.17
CA LYS A 9 -31.00 -40.93 -80.63
C LYS A 9 -30.29 -39.59 -80.74
N PHE A 10 -30.70 -38.67 -81.62
CA PHE A 10 -30.13 -37.33 -81.77
C PHE A 10 -30.78 -36.30 -80.82
N TRP A 11 -31.99 -36.54 -80.41
CA TRP A 11 -32.77 -35.62 -79.57
C TRP A 11 -32.51 -35.91 -78.08
N THR A 12 -32.08 -37.10 -77.70
CA THR A 12 -31.79 -37.42 -76.28
C THR A 12 -30.69 -36.55 -75.66
N PRO A 13 -29.55 -36.26 -76.31
CA PRO A 13 -28.53 -35.37 -75.68
C PRO A 13 -29.00 -33.89 -75.57
N ILE A 14 -29.77 -33.43 -76.55
CA ILE A 14 -30.30 -32.08 -76.55
C ILE A 14 -31.33 -31.88 -75.43
N LEU A 15 -32.19 -32.91 -75.23
CA LEU A 15 -33.17 -32.88 -74.12
C LEU A 15 -32.46 -32.88 -72.76
N LEU A 16 -31.38 -33.67 -72.65
CA LEU A 16 -30.60 -33.76 -71.40
C LEU A 16 -29.88 -32.47 -71.07
N ILE A 17 -29.36 -31.75 -72.09
CA ILE A 17 -28.75 -30.41 -71.93
C ILE A 17 -29.82 -29.39 -71.54
N LEU A 18 -31.02 -29.41 -72.12
CA LEU A 18 -32.09 -28.52 -71.75
C LEU A 18 -32.60 -28.75 -70.31
N ILE A 19 -32.69 -29.97 -69.86
CA ILE A 19 -33.06 -30.36 -68.50
C ILE A 19 -31.95 -29.86 -67.53
N GLY A 20 -30.67 -30.11 -67.87
CA GLY A 20 -29.56 -29.61 -67.10
C GLY A 20 -29.51 -28.07 -66.98
N ALA A 21 -29.76 -27.36 -68.08
CA ALA A 21 -29.87 -25.90 -68.09
C ALA A 21 -31.06 -25.40 -67.27
N GLY A 22 -32.21 -26.12 -67.34
CA GLY A 22 -33.39 -25.78 -66.53
C GLY A 22 -33.11 -25.93 -65.00
N ILE A 23 -32.48 -27.02 -64.63
CA ILE A 23 -32.11 -27.23 -63.18
C ILE A 23 -31.11 -26.22 -62.70
N THR A 24 -30.08 -25.87 -63.48
CA THR A 24 -29.10 -24.85 -63.11
C THR A 24 -29.75 -23.48 -63.08
N PHE A 25 -30.63 -23.12 -63.99
CA PHE A 25 -31.37 -21.89 -63.97
C PHE A 25 -32.27 -21.78 -62.74
N GLN A 26 -32.93 -22.88 -62.37
CA GLN A 26 -33.75 -22.91 -61.15
C GLN A 26 -32.93 -22.82 -59.86
N MET A 27 -31.77 -23.44 -59.83
CA MET A 27 -30.83 -23.33 -58.71
C MET A 27 -30.26 -21.92 -58.55
N VAL A 28 -29.96 -21.22 -59.65
CA VAL A 28 -29.49 -19.85 -59.66
C VAL A 28 -30.59 -18.88 -59.21
N LYS A 29 -31.84 -19.14 -59.65
CA LYS A 29 -32.98 -18.31 -59.27
C LYS A 29 -33.40 -18.45 -57.81
N ASN A 30 -33.18 -19.65 -57.23
CA ASN A 30 -33.50 -19.98 -55.85
C ASN A 30 -32.27 -19.88 -54.93
N LYS A 31 -31.24 -19.13 -55.30
CA LYS A 31 -30.14 -18.92 -54.38
C LYS A 31 -30.67 -18.33 -53.05
N PRO A 32 -30.52 -19.04 -51.93
CA PRO A 32 -30.92 -18.46 -50.66
C PRO A 32 -30.08 -17.19 -50.43
N SER A 33 -30.73 -16.06 -50.38
CA SER A 33 -30.06 -14.80 -50.02
C SER A 33 -29.47 -14.99 -48.62
N ALA A 34 -28.16 -14.95 -48.53
CA ALA A 34 -27.48 -15.01 -47.23
C ALA A 34 -28.07 -13.88 -46.37
N ARG A 35 -28.90 -14.22 -45.39
CA ARG A 35 -29.36 -13.28 -44.39
C ARG A 35 -28.12 -12.64 -43.80
N LYS A 36 -27.81 -11.40 -44.14
CA LYS A 36 -26.79 -10.60 -43.46
C LYS A 36 -27.18 -10.60 -41.99
N LYS A 37 -26.50 -11.45 -41.22
CA LYS A 37 -26.62 -11.38 -39.74
C LYS A 37 -26.38 -9.94 -39.38
N PRO A 38 -27.29 -9.29 -38.66
CA PRO A 38 -27.03 -7.93 -38.20
C PRO A 38 -25.70 -7.99 -37.44
N ASN A 39 -24.76 -7.20 -37.90
CA ASN A 39 -23.45 -7.09 -37.26
C ASN A 39 -23.66 -6.33 -35.95
N PHE A 40 -24.13 -7.06 -34.93
CA PHE A 40 -24.17 -6.55 -33.57
C PHE A 40 -22.70 -6.29 -33.19
N GLN A 41 -22.24 -5.09 -33.41
CA GLN A 41 -20.99 -4.63 -32.81
C GLN A 41 -21.20 -4.70 -31.29
N ARG A 42 -20.90 -5.89 -30.75
CA ARG A 42 -20.88 -6.07 -29.30
C ARG A 42 -19.81 -5.13 -28.77
N GLY A 43 -20.21 -4.08 -28.08
CA GLY A 43 -19.29 -3.13 -27.45
C GLY A 43 -18.21 -3.88 -26.66
N LYS A 44 -16.99 -3.37 -26.67
CA LYS A 44 -15.88 -3.96 -25.90
C LYS A 44 -16.24 -4.01 -24.42
N LEU A 45 -16.00 -5.15 -23.79
CA LEU A 45 -16.23 -5.35 -22.35
C LEU A 45 -15.19 -4.53 -21.56
N VAL A 46 -15.66 -3.71 -20.63
CA VAL A 46 -14.84 -2.82 -19.82
C VAL A 46 -15.19 -2.94 -18.35
N GLU A 47 -14.18 -2.86 -17.51
CA GLU A 47 -14.34 -2.66 -16.08
C GLU A 47 -14.39 -1.16 -15.80
N VAL A 48 -15.31 -0.75 -14.96
CA VAL A 48 -15.51 0.65 -14.59
C VAL A 48 -15.45 0.84 -13.09
N LEU A 49 -15.05 2.03 -12.68
CA LEU A 49 -15.15 2.55 -11.33
C LEU A 49 -16.10 3.75 -11.36
N GLU A 50 -17.07 3.79 -10.47
CA GLU A 50 -17.94 4.93 -10.31
C GLU A 50 -17.22 6.07 -9.60
N ALA A 51 -17.28 7.26 -10.18
CA ALA A 51 -16.67 8.46 -9.64
C ALA A 51 -17.40 8.90 -8.37
N SER A 52 -16.76 8.78 -7.22
CA SER A 52 -17.26 9.26 -5.94
C SER A 52 -16.33 10.30 -5.34
N LEU A 53 -16.90 11.33 -4.70
CA LEU A 53 -16.10 12.29 -3.94
C LEU A 53 -15.49 11.64 -2.71
N SER A 54 -14.27 12.04 -2.42
CA SER A 54 -13.55 11.63 -1.23
C SER A 54 -12.65 12.76 -0.75
N ASN A 55 -12.38 12.74 0.55
CA ASN A 55 -11.48 13.71 1.20
C ASN A 55 -10.28 12.97 1.82
N PRO A 56 -9.42 12.35 0.99
CA PRO A 56 -8.32 11.55 1.49
C PRO A 56 -7.23 12.43 2.09
N LYS A 57 -6.54 11.90 3.11
CA LYS A 57 -5.26 12.45 3.58
C LYS A 57 -4.15 11.89 2.69
N ILE A 58 -3.29 12.78 2.20
CA ILE A 58 -2.12 12.39 1.42
C ILE A 58 -1.11 11.73 2.35
N GLU A 59 -0.61 10.55 1.96
CA GLU A 59 0.49 9.88 2.64
C GLU A 59 1.79 10.19 1.90
N ILE A 60 2.72 10.87 2.60
CA ILE A 60 4.03 11.17 2.03
C ILE A 60 5.00 10.10 2.49
N ARG A 61 5.49 9.29 1.55
CA ARG A 61 6.48 8.25 1.80
C ARG A 61 7.88 8.80 1.52
N THR A 62 8.77 8.63 2.47
CA THR A 62 10.16 9.05 2.38
C THR A 62 11.04 8.17 3.26
N HIS A 63 12.32 8.49 3.34
CA HIS A 63 13.28 7.74 4.15
C HIS A 63 13.92 8.64 5.17
N GLY A 64 14.45 8.03 6.22
CA GLY A 64 15.17 8.75 7.25
C GLY A 64 16.25 7.90 7.88
N ARG A 65 16.97 8.53 8.82
CA ARG A 65 18.00 7.88 9.63
C ARG A 65 17.79 8.18 11.09
N ILE A 66 17.97 7.16 11.93
CA ILE A 66 17.84 7.29 13.38
C ILE A 66 19.14 7.83 13.97
N LEU A 67 19.06 8.92 14.70
CA LEU A 67 20.14 9.50 15.47
C LEU A 67 19.78 9.54 16.96
N PRO A 68 20.76 9.48 17.87
CA PRO A 68 20.48 9.67 19.27
C PRO A 68 20.12 11.15 19.52
N ALA A 69 19.06 11.42 20.30
CA ALA A 69 18.69 12.78 20.66
C ALA A 69 19.76 13.44 21.55
N GLN A 70 20.50 12.63 22.31
CA GLN A 70 21.60 13.09 23.16
C GLN A 70 22.81 12.17 22.96
N LYS A 71 23.97 12.77 22.69
CA LYS A 71 25.25 12.08 22.59
C LYS A 71 26.32 12.93 23.24
N ILE A 72 27.03 12.38 24.23
CA ILE A 72 28.15 13.05 24.88
C ILE A 72 29.39 12.14 24.92
N VAL A 73 30.54 12.76 24.87
CA VAL A 73 31.81 12.12 25.18
C VAL A 73 32.15 12.49 26.62
N LEU A 74 32.16 11.46 27.48
CA LEU A 74 32.57 11.62 28.88
C LEU A 74 34.08 11.75 28.90
N SER A 75 34.58 12.85 29.42
CA SER A 75 36.02 13.11 29.51
C SER A 75 36.46 13.30 30.96
N ALA A 76 37.73 13.00 31.26
CA ALA A 76 38.34 13.21 32.54
C ALA A 76 38.44 14.75 32.82
N ARG A 77 38.00 15.20 34.00
CA ARG A 77 38.09 16.61 34.42
C ARG A 77 39.38 16.91 35.14
N ILE A 78 40.03 15.88 35.69
CA ILE A 78 41.30 15.96 36.39
C ILE A 78 42.22 14.88 35.91
N SER A 79 43.53 15.06 36.05
CA SER A 79 44.50 13.99 35.82
C SER A 79 44.58 13.14 37.08
N GLY A 80 44.73 11.80 36.91
CA GLY A 80 44.79 10.86 38.01
C GLY A 80 44.62 9.44 37.55
N GLU A 81 44.66 8.49 38.51
CA GLU A 81 44.41 7.08 38.25
C GLU A 81 42.93 6.75 38.38
N VAL A 82 42.44 5.86 37.52
CA VAL A 82 41.06 5.36 37.61
C VAL A 82 41.00 4.28 38.71
N ILE A 83 40.44 4.69 39.84
CA ILE A 83 40.40 3.83 41.05
C ILE A 83 39.14 3.00 41.17
N TRP A 84 38.11 3.32 40.38
CA TRP A 84 36.88 2.56 40.37
C TRP A 84 36.09 2.81 39.08
N ILE A 85 35.51 1.75 38.49
CA ILE A 85 34.63 1.77 37.35
C ILE A 85 33.34 1.04 37.67
N SER A 86 32.22 1.64 37.40
CA SER A 86 30.91 1.01 37.55
C SER A 86 30.74 -0.18 36.58
N PRO A 87 30.16 -1.31 36.99
CA PRO A 87 29.77 -2.37 36.07
C PRO A 87 28.80 -1.92 34.99
N LYS A 88 28.09 -0.79 35.22
CA LYS A 88 27.19 -0.17 34.22
C LYS A 88 27.96 0.57 33.11
N LEU A 89 29.23 0.93 33.34
CA LEU A 89 30.07 1.56 32.32
C LEU A 89 30.75 0.47 31.44
N SER A 90 29.96 -0.35 30.85
CA SER A 90 30.34 -1.34 29.82
C SER A 90 29.50 -1.12 28.56
N GLU A 91 30.07 -1.38 27.39
CA GLU A 91 29.40 -1.19 26.12
C GLU A 91 28.07 -1.94 26.05
N GLY A 92 27.03 -1.29 25.51
CA GLY A 92 25.69 -1.81 25.43
C GLY A 92 24.90 -1.83 26.76
N ARG A 93 25.49 -1.45 27.89
CA ARG A 93 24.79 -1.41 29.18
C ARG A 93 24.05 -0.09 29.39
N PHE A 94 22.87 -0.21 29.99
CA PHE A 94 22.03 0.94 30.38
C PHE A 94 22.42 1.50 31.74
N PHE A 95 22.32 2.82 31.86
CA PHE A 95 22.51 3.58 33.09
C PHE A 95 21.37 4.59 33.25
N LYS A 96 21.15 5.00 34.50
CA LYS A 96 20.18 6.06 34.85
C LYS A 96 20.90 7.36 35.13
N LYS A 97 20.22 8.47 34.92
CA LYS A 97 20.68 9.80 35.33
C LYS A 97 21.11 9.79 36.81
N GLY A 98 22.30 10.30 37.07
CA GLY A 98 22.87 10.36 38.41
C GLY A 98 23.65 9.12 38.84
N ASP A 99 23.59 8.00 38.10
CA ASP A 99 24.39 6.82 38.41
C ASP A 99 25.87 7.17 38.41
N PRO A 100 26.64 6.73 39.42
CA PRO A 100 28.12 6.85 39.41
C PRO A 100 28.66 5.97 38.31
N LEU A 101 29.52 6.49 37.45
CA LEU A 101 30.09 5.74 36.32
C LEU A 101 31.54 5.38 36.57
N LEU A 102 32.36 6.32 37.11
CA LEU A 102 33.73 6.05 37.45
C LEU A 102 34.27 7.08 38.46
N ASN A 103 35.37 6.72 39.17
CA ASN A 103 36.11 7.61 40.06
C ASN A 103 37.55 7.71 39.58
N ILE A 104 38.06 8.93 39.54
CA ILE A 104 39.49 9.23 39.33
C ILE A 104 40.06 9.72 40.65
N GLY A 105 41.12 9.09 41.09
CA GLY A 105 41.83 9.41 42.36
C GLY A 105 43.14 10.16 42.10
N ILE A 106 43.40 11.16 42.91
CA ILE A 106 44.71 11.74 43.12
C ILE A 106 45.00 11.72 44.64
N ARG A 107 46.26 11.89 45.03
CA ARG A 107 46.70 11.73 46.44
C ARG A 107 45.84 12.43 47.49
N GLN A 108 45.15 13.52 47.15
CA GLN A 108 44.36 14.30 48.11
C GLN A 108 42.91 14.56 47.68
N SER A 109 42.47 14.14 46.53
CA SER A 109 41.07 14.32 46.07
C SER A 109 40.58 13.23 45.15
N GLN A 110 39.28 13.03 45.09
CA GLN A 110 38.62 12.10 44.20
C GLN A 110 37.60 12.83 43.35
N SER A 111 37.60 12.61 42.04
CA SER A 111 36.57 13.08 41.15
C SER A 111 35.66 11.94 40.76
N ARG A 112 34.38 12.07 41.15
CA ARG A 112 33.32 11.10 40.79
C ARG A 112 32.53 11.59 39.56
N LEU A 113 32.60 10.86 38.48
CA LEU A 113 31.83 11.16 37.29
C LEU A 113 30.50 10.41 37.35
N LYS A 114 29.40 11.15 37.15
CA LYS A 114 28.02 10.63 37.16
C LYS A 114 27.39 10.78 35.80
N ALA A 115 26.41 9.92 35.51
CA ALA A 115 25.62 9.97 34.30
C ALA A 115 24.73 11.22 34.25
N PRO A 116 24.79 12.03 33.20
CA PRO A 116 24.01 13.28 33.11
C PRO A 116 22.57 13.07 32.70
N PHE A 117 22.25 11.95 32.06
CA PHE A 117 20.91 11.55 31.58
C PHE A 117 20.74 10.03 31.63
N ASN A 118 19.56 9.51 31.31
CA ASN A 118 19.33 8.08 31.14
C ASN A 118 19.88 7.65 29.78
N GLY A 119 20.62 6.57 29.70
CA GLY A 119 21.24 6.21 28.44
C GLY A 119 21.89 4.84 28.41
N VAL A 120 22.60 4.62 27.32
CA VAL A 120 23.39 3.43 27.03
C VAL A 120 24.83 3.84 26.75
N VAL A 121 25.79 3.01 27.19
CA VAL A 121 27.20 3.20 26.85
C VAL A 121 27.44 2.74 25.43
N GLN A 122 27.87 3.65 24.54
CA GLN A 122 28.20 3.31 23.16
C GLN A 122 29.62 2.72 23.06
N THR A 123 30.59 3.39 23.67
CA THR A 123 32.00 2.93 23.73
C THR A 123 32.59 3.23 25.10
N LYS A 124 33.51 2.36 25.56
CA LYS A 124 34.32 2.51 26.75
C LYS A 124 35.80 2.49 26.37
N ASN A 125 36.55 3.56 26.67
CA ASN A 125 37.95 3.74 26.27
C ASN A 125 38.87 3.83 27.51
N ILE A 126 38.51 3.17 28.59
CA ILE A 126 39.25 3.28 29.88
C ILE A 126 39.18 1.99 30.67
N ASP A 127 40.28 1.65 31.35
CA ASP A 127 40.34 0.52 32.23
C ASP A 127 40.74 0.89 33.68
N LEU A 128 40.43 0.01 34.62
CA LEU A 128 40.76 0.18 36.02
C LEU A 128 42.27 0.22 36.21
N GLY A 129 42.76 1.14 37.02
CA GLY A 129 44.19 1.34 37.25
C GLY A 129 44.89 2.20 36.18
N GLN A 130 44.22 2.54 35.10
CA GLN A 130 44.80 3.39 34.05
C GLN A 130 44.94 4.84 34.52
N TYR A 131 46.11 5.46 34.27
CA TYR A 131 46.33 6.88 34.51
C TYR A 131 45.80 7.67 33.33
N VAL A 132 45.02 8.74 33.62
CA VAL A 132 44.40 9.64 32.61
C VAL A 132 44.79 11.06 32.89
N ASN A 133 44.88 11.86 31.79
CA ASN A 133 45.06 13.31 31.87
C ASN A 133 43.71 14.03 31.75
N SER A 134 43.65 15.24 32.23
CA SER A 134 42.49 16.11 32.01
C SER A 134 42.20 16.21 30.49
N GLY A 135 40.93 16.03 30.09
CA GLY A 135 40.51 16.00 28.69
C GLY A 135 40.54 14.61 28.03
N THR A 136 41.14 13.59 28.64
CA THR A 136 41.13 12.22 28.09
C THR A 136 39.70 11.74 27.94
N GLN A 137 39.33 11.22 26.73
CA GLN A 137 38.03 10.65 26.45
C GLN A 137 37.90 9.27 27.10
N LEU A 138 36.90 9.12 27.97
CA LEU A 138 36.72 7.93 28.82
C LEU A 138 35.65 7.00 28.24
N ALA A 139 34.54 7.56 27.78
CA ALA A 139 33.41 6.82 27.22
C ALA A 139 32.53 7.70 26.34
N THR A 140 31.80 7.10 25.43
CA THR A 140 30.72 7.76 24.68
C THR A 140 29.37 7.27 25.19
N LEU A 141 28.53 8.20 25.60
CA LEU A 141 27.20 7.92 26.15
C LEU A 141 26.13 8.45 25.19
N ILE A 142 25.08 7.66 24.96
CA ILE A 142 23.91 8.05 24.16
C ILE A 142 22.66 7.96 25.01
N GLY A 143 21.74 8.93 24.81
CA GLY A 143 20.48 8.99 25.54
C GLY A 143 19.51 7.89 25.10
N SER A 144 18.71 7.40 26.06
CA SER A 144 17.74 6.32 25.83
C SER A 144 16.30 6.78 25.85
N ASP A 145 16.00 7.97 26.35
CA ASP A 145 14.61 8.44 26.51
C ASP A 145 13.96 8.80 25.19
N PHE A 146 14.75 9.32 24.25
CA PHE A 146 14.30 9.76 22.93
C PHE A 146 15.36 9.46 21.88
N ALA A 147 14.89 9.14 20.67
CA ALA A 147 15.72 9.17 19.46
C ALA A 147 15.16 10.21 18.48
N GLU A 148 16.03 10.79 17.71
CA GLU A 148 15.67 11.68 16.60
C GLU A 148 15.69 10.88 15.29
N VAL A 149 14.66 11.06 14.49
CA VAL A 149 14.63 10.54 13.12
C VAL A 149 14.83 11.73 12.19
N VAL A 150 15.98 11.76 11.53
CA VAL A 150 16.27 12.76 10.50
C VAL A 150 15.66 12.24 9.20
N ILE A 151 14.69 12.97 8.70
CA ILE A 151 13.88 12.61 7.54
C ILE A 151 14.26 13.50 6.38
N ASP A 152 14.69 12.94 5.27
CA ASP A 152 15.03 13.67 4.07
C ASP A 152 13.80 13.78 3.16
N LEU A 153 13.27 15.00 2.98
CA LEU A 153 12.08 15.27 2.19
C LEU A 153 12.44 16.13 0.97
N PRO A 154 12.15 15.71 -0.26
CA PRO A 154 12.30 16.55 -1.45
C PRO A 154 11.49 17.84 -1.30
N ILE A 155 12.09 18.99 -1.63
CA ILE A 155 11.48 20.32 -1.44
C ILE A 155 10.09 20.43 -2.10
N GLY A 156 9.90 19.83 -3.27
CA GLY A 156 8.60 19.82 -3.97
C GLY A 156 7.49 19.05 -3.26
N ARG A 157 7.80 18.29 -2.20
CA ARG A 157 6.80 17.60 -1.39
C ARG A 157 6.43 18.36 -0.11
N MET A 158 7.10 19.47 0.18
CA MET A 158 6.81 20.27 1.37
C MET A 158 5.41 20.87 1.35
N ASP A 159 4.88 21.20 0.17
CA ASP A 159 3.52 21.75 0.01
C ASP A 159 2.42 20.79 0.48
N TRP A 160 2.75 19.51 0.58
CA TRP A 160 1.82 18.46 1.03
C TRP A 160 1.82 18.26 2.54
N LEU A 161 2.76 18.89 3.27
CA LEU A 161 2.75 18.83 4.72
C LEU A 161 1.63 19.69 5.28
N PRO A 162 0.91 19.24 6.34
CA PRO A 162 -0.11 20.05 6.98
C PRO A 162 0.54 21.23 7.71
N ASN A 163 -0.09 22.40 7.62
CA ASN A 163 0.26 23.60 8.41
C ASN A 163 1.68 24.18 8.25
N ILE A 164 2.37 23.93 7.13
CA ILE A 164 3.51 24.78 6.77
C ILE A 164 2.98 26.04 6.07
N LYS A 165 2.20 26.83 6.79
CA LYS A 165 2.09 28.24 6.46
C LYS A 165 3.38 28.87 6.91
N VAL A 166 4.29 29.15 5.98
CA VAL A 166 5.36 30.12 6.19
C VAL A 166 4.65 31.44 6.42
N SER A 167 4.32 31.71 7.68
CA SER A 167 3.73 32.99 8.06
C SER A 167 4.81 34.03 7.85
N SER A 168 4.65 34.83 6.82
CA SER A 168 5.53 35.94 6.44
C SER A 168 5.53 37.08 7.45
N SER A 169 5.10 36.89 8.66
CA SER A 169 4.98 37.92 9.70
C SER A 169 5.91 37.62 10.87
N LYS A 170 6.98 38.39 10.95
CA LYS A 170 7.71 38.93 12.13
C LYS A 170 7.89 38.09 13.43
N LYS A 171 7.45 36.85 13.52
CA LYS A 171 7.52 36.00 14.70
C LYS A 171 8.51 34.82 14.58
N LEU A 172 9.51 34.97 13.69
CA LEU A 172 10.46 33.94 13.27
C LEU A 172 11.63 33.67 14.24
N LEU A 173 11.65 34.27 15.41
CA LEU A 173 12.84 34.24 16.28
C LEU A 173 12.56 33.62 17.66
N GLY A 174 12.06 32.40 17.74
CA GLY A 174 12.18 31.77 19.04
C GLY A 174 11.36 30.53 19.35
N GLU A 175 10.13 30.37 18.88
CA GLU A 175 9.31 29.22 19.29
C GLU A 175 8.50 28.55 18.18
N GLU A 176 8.46 29.05 16.96
CA GLU A 176 7.45 28.70 15.94
C GLU A 176 7.88 27.69 14.88
N ASN A 177 9.07 27.13 14.94
CA ASN A 177 9.45 26.01 14.07
C ASN A 177 9.02 24.64 14.64
N ARG A 178 8.06 24.64 15.56
CA ARG A 178 7.53 23.41 16.14
C ARG A 178 6.30 22.96 15.39
N TYR A 179 6.47 21.92 14.59
CA TYR A 179 5.36 21.20 14.01
C TYR A 179 4.89 20.12 14.98
N GLN A 180 3.66 19.67 14.78
CA GLN A 180 3.14 18.46 15.42
C GLN A 180 2.51 17.59 14.33
N ILE A 181 3.36 17.12 13.41
CA ILE A 181 2.91 16.31 12.30
C ILE A 181 3.14 14.85 12.66
N PRO A 182 2.08 14.04 12.78
CA PRO A 182 2.22 12.63 13.06
C PRO A 182 2.83 11.91 11.86
N ALA A 183 3.75 11.01 12.14
CA ALA A 183 4.35 10.13 11.16
C ALA A 183 4.57 8.74 11.78
N THR A 184 4.72 7.74 10.94
CA THR A 184 5.09 6.39 11.35
C THR A 184 6.40 5.99 10.70
N VAL A 185 7.20 5.26 11.45
CA VAL A 185 8.52 4.81 11.04
C VAL A 185 8.58 3.29 11.10
N SER A 186 9.18 2.67 10.09
CA SER A 186 9.48 1.25 10.04
C SER A 186 10.94 1.04 9.62
N LEU A 187 11.58 -0.03 10.11
CA LEU A 187 12.95 -0.34 9.72
C LEU A 187 12.99 -0.73 8.24
N ALA A 188 13.87 -0.09 7.47
CA ALA A 188 14.03 -0.37 6.06
C ALA A 188 14.61 -1.78 5.84
N GLY A 189 14.07 -2.50 4.86
CA GLY A 189 14.57 -3.84 4.48
C GLY A 189 14.18 -4.98 5.40
N ILE A 190 13.41 -4.74 6.44
CA ILE A 190 12.85 -5.78 7.31
C ILE A 190 11.35 -5.86 7.04
N ASN A 191 10.86 -7.02 6.62
CA ASN A 191 9.42 -7.31 6.48
C ASN A 191 8.76 -7.44 7.87
N SER A 192 9.02 -6.49 8.77
CA SER A 192 8.37 -6.46 10.07
C SER A 192 7.16 -5.53 10.01
N PHE A 193 6.04 -6.00 10.51
CA PHE A 193 4.84 -5.19 10.72
C PHE A 193 5.01 -4.16 11.84
N THR A 194 6.22 -4.08 12.41
CA THR A 194 6.52 -3.21 13.54
C THR A 194 6.72 -1.78 13.04
N THR A 195 5.83 -0.91 13.47
CA THR A 195 5.88 0.51 13.19
C THR A 195 5.96 1.30 14.48
N TRP A 196 6.75 2.39 14.47
CA TRP A 196 6.87 3.30 15.61
C TRP A 196 6.18 4.61 15.29
N PRO A 197 5.27 5.08 16.14
CA PRO A 197 4.71 6.41 16.00
C PRO A 197 5.78 7.45 16.37
N VAL A 198 5.96 8.44 15.51
CA VAL A 198 6.87 9.55 15.71
C VAL A 198 6.17 10.87 15.46
N MET A 199 6.69 11.95 16.05
CA MET A 199 6.15 13.28 15.87
C MET A 199 7.20 14.18 15.26
N ILE A 200 6.95 14.70 14.06
CA ILE A 200 7.81 15.70 13.42
C ILE A 200 7.64 17.01 14.19
N LYS A 201 8.73 17.51 14.75
CA LYS A 201 8.72 18.71 15.60
C LYS A 201 9.34 19.93 14.96
N ARG A 202 10.32 19.75 14.08
CA ARG A 202 11.06 20.84 13.46
C ARG A 202 11.65 20.44 12.11
N HIS A 203 12.05 21.42 11.33
CA HIS A 203 12.89 21.21 10.16
C HIS A 203 14.21 21.95 10.35
N LEU A 204 15.24 21.45 9.71
CA LEU A 204 16.50 22.16 9.60
C LEU A 204 16.36 23.16 8.44
N LEU A 205 16.76 24.40 8.67
CA LEU A 205 16.77 25.48 7.66
C LEU A 205 17.92 25.31 6.65
N GLN A 206 18.31 24.09 6.39
CA GLN A 206 19.39 23.73 5.48
C GLN A 206 18.91 22.71 4.48
N LEU A 207 19.23 22.95 3.21
CA LEU A 207 19.04 21.97 2.15
C LEU A 207 20.29 21.11 2.04
N THR A 208 20.08 19.80 1.83
CA THR A 208 21.19 18.92 1.51
C THR A 208 21.71 19.24 0.10
N PRO A 209 23.05 19.35 -0.10
CA PRO A 209 23.62 19.68 -1.42
C PRO A 209 23.26 18.66 -2.52
N ARG A 210 23.05 17.42 -2.12
CA ARG A 210 22.61 16.34 -3.02
C ARG A 210 21.10 16.18 -2.93
N GLY A 211 20.39 16.49 -4.02
CA GLY A 211 18.95 16.23 -4.17
C GLY A 211 18.01 17.30 -3.67
N MET A 212 18.49 18.48 -3.21
CA MET A 212 17.65 19.60 -2.73
C MET A 212 16.57 19.13 -1.72
N MET A 213 17.01 18.37 -0.71
CA MET A 213 16.09 17.83 0.29
C MET A 213 16.10 18.70 1.56
N VAL A 214 14.93 18.92 2.11
CA VAL A 214 14.73 19.52 3.42
C VAL A 214 14.80 18.42 4.46
N GLN A 215 15.55 18.67 5.54
CA GLN A 215 15.63 17.73 6.66
C GLN A 215 14.59 18.06 7.72
N LEU A 216 13.69 17.11 7.96
CA LEU A 216 12.71 17.17 9.05
C LEU A 216 13.23 16.34 10.22
N ILE A 217 13.00 16.81 11.44
CA ILE A 217 13.38 16.09 12.65
C ILE A 217 12.11 15.61 13.34
N ALA A 218 11.96 14.29 13.40
CA ALA A 218 10.92 13.65 14.19
C ALA A 218 11.52 13.05 15.46
N GLU A 219 10.73 12.99 16.52
CA GLU A 219 11.10 12.43 17.81
C GLU A 219 10.36 11.11 18.03
N ALA A 220 11.12 10.06 18.28
CA ALA A 220 10.64 8.76 18.73
C ALA A 220 10.82 8.65 20.23
N LYS A 221 9.75 8.38 20.97
CA LYS A 221 9.78 8.15 22.41
C LYS A 221 10.13 6.69 22.71
N ASP A 222 10.93 6.47 23.76
CA ASP A 222 11.35 5.15 24.23
C ASP A 222 11.83 4.21 23.10
N PRO A 223 12.84 4.62 22.30
CA PRO A 223 13.27 3.90 21.12
C PRO A 223 13.79 2.48 21.44
N PHE A 224 14.25 2.24 22.65
CA PHE A 224 14.79 0.96 23.10
C PHE A 224 13.78 0.11 23.87
N ILE A 225 12.51 0.57 23.97
CA ILE A 225 11.41 -0.17 24.63
C ILE A 225 11.73 -0.48 26.11
N LEU A 226 12.41 0.44 26.79
CA LEU A 226 12.84 0.25 28.18
C LEU A 226 11.72 0.44 29.21
N ASN A 227 10.68 1.23 28.86
CA ASN A 227 9.58 1.60 29.74
C ASN A 227 8.31 0.79 29.55
N GLN A 228 8.35 -0.27 28.74
CA GLN A 228 7.23 -1.21 28.71
C GLN A 228 7.07 -1.79 30.13
N LYS A 229 6.08 -1.29 30.86
CA LYS A 229 5.60 -1.91 32.08
C LYS A 229 5.32 -3.38 31.76
N GLN A 230 6.03 -4.25 32.46
CA GLN A 230 5.84 -5.69 32.41
C GLN A 230 4.38 -6.02 32.16
N PHE A 231 4.12 -6.80 31.11
CA PHE A 231 2.81 -7.37 30.86
C PHE A 231 2.20 -7.86 32.18
N PRO A 232 0.92 -7.60 32.46
CA PRO A 232 0.28 -8.21 33.59
C PRO A 232 0.41 -9.72 33.40
N LYS A 233 1.22 -10.35 34.26
CA LYS A 233 1.27 -11.80 34.38
C LYS A 233 -0.16 -12.29 34.50
N ASP A 234 -0.57 -13.12 33.56
CA ASP A 234 -1.84 -13.79 33.54
C ASP A 234 -2.24 -14.27 34.93
N LYS A 235 -3.15 -13.55 35.57
CA LYS A 235 -3.96 -14.16 36.60
C LYS A 235 -4.96 -15.07 35.89
N LYS A 236 -4.71 -16.37 35.99
CA LYS A 236 -5.69 -17.42 35.70
C LYS A 236 -7.09 -16.95 36.13
N SER A 237 -7.93 -16.69 35.19
CA SER A 237 -9.37 -16.60 35.44
C SER A 237 -10.07 -17.49 34.43
N SER A 238 -10.24 -18.73 34.88
CA SER A 238 -11.33 -19.57 34.44
C SER A 238 -12.64 -18.95 34.95
N LYS A 239 -13.39 -18.27 34.07
CA LYS A 239 -14.84 -18.15 34.20
C LYS A 239 -15.43 -17.83 32.83
N LYS A 240 -16.19 -18.80 32.34
CA LYS A 240 -17.14 -18.66 31.27
C LYS A 240 -18.17 -17.65 31.69
N GLU A 241 -18.32 -16.55 31.00
CA GLU A 241 -19.55 -15.77 31.04
C GLU A 241 -19.95 -15.34 29.62
N SER A 242 -21.17 -15.68 29.33
CA SER A 242 -21.92 -15.47 28.12
C SER A 242 -22.02 -13.99 27.72
N PHE A 243 -21.75 -13.72 26.48
CA PHE A 243 -21.80 -12.38 25.89
C PHE A 243 -23.23 -12.02 25.48
N SER A 244 -23.77 -11.01 26.11
CA SER A 244 -25.03 -10.37 25.70
C SER A 244 -24.72 -9.01 25.11
N ILE A 245 -25.03 -8.85 23.82
CA ILE A 245 -24.85 -7.61 23.07
C ILE A 245 -25.97 -6.62 23.44
N LYS A 246 -25.60 -5.43 23.93
CA LYS A 246 -26.48 -4.25 23.89
C LYS A 246 -25.69 -3.03 23.37
N ASN A 247 -26.18 -2.55 22.25
CA ASN A 247 -25.72 -1.32 21.58
C ASN A 247 -25.83 -0.09 22.47
N LYS A 248 -24.75 0.75 22.48
CA LYS A 248 -24.86 2.23 22.39
C LYS A 248 -23.45 2.87 22.38
N GLY A 249 -23.19 3.78 21.41
CA GLY A 249 -22.13 4.81 21.53
C GLY A 249 -20.98 4.67 20.57
N VAL A 250 -21.17 5.09 19.33
CA VAL A 250 -20.16 5.37 18.32
C VAL A 250 -19.49 6.71 18.64
N LEU A 251 -18.17 6.79 18.44
CA LEU A 251 -17.26 7.94 18.42
C LEU A 251 -16.27 7.97 19.60
N SER A 252 -15.21 7.24 19.45
CA SER A 252 -13.84 7.53 19.96
C SER A 252 -12.86 6.35 19.91
N SER A 253 -13.12 5.31 19.11
CA SER A 253 -12.31 4.07 19.10
C SER A 253 -11.26 3.99 18.01
N GLU A 254 -11.12 5.00 17.15
CA GLU A 254 -10.18 4.94 16.01
C GLU A 254 -8.71 5.27 16.34
N PHE A 255 -8.42 5.76 17.55
CA PHE A 255 -7.05 6.10 17.96
C PHE A 255 -6.38 5.08 18.90
N GLN A 256 -7.06 4.02 19.29
CA GLN A 256 -6.53 3.02 20.23
C GLN A 256 -5.97 1.75 19.57
N GLU A 257 -6.13 1.56 18.29
CA GLU A 257 -5.81 0.27 17.64
C GLU A 257 -4.45 0.20 16.93
N ILE A 258 -3.58 1.22 17.08
CA ILE A 258 -2.20 1.19 16.55
C ILE A 258 -1.18 1.17 17.69
N GLN A 259 -1.38 0.32 18.67
CA GLN A 259 -0.29 -0.18 19.52
C GLN A 259 0.02 -1.63 19.10
N ALA A 260 0.41 -1.81 17.85
CA ALA A 260 1.13 -3.00 17.46
C ALA A 260 2.42 -3.00 18.27
N GLU A 261 2.57 -3.98 19.16
CA GLU A 261 3.71 -4.18 20.04
C GLU A 261 5.00 -4.16 19.21
N ALA A 262 5.75 -3.07 19.33
CA ALA A 262 7.07 -2.98 18.74
C ALA A 262 7.96 -4.03 19.43
N THR A 263 8.16 -5.17 18.80
CA THR A 263 8.96 -6.27 19.34
C THR A 263 10.47 -6.04 19.14
N ILE A 264 10.84 -5.13 18.24
CA ILE A 264 12.22 -4.86 17.86
C ILE A 264 12.55 -3.40 18.21
N PRO A 265 13.63 -3.11 18.97
CA PRO A 265 14.01 -1.74 19.28
C PRO A 265 14.48 -0.97 18.04
N LEU A 266 14.37 0.36 18.08
CA LEU A 266 14.93 1.24 17.07
C LEU A 266 16.44 1.38 17.27
N PHE A 267 17.23 0.85 16.36
CA PHE A 267 18.68 0.96 16.43
C PHE A 267 19.18 2.33 15.96
N VAL A 268 20.01 2.96 16.76
CA VAL A 268 20.71 4.20 16.39
C VAL A 268 21.60 3.94 15.17
N GLY A 269 21.48 4.79 14.16
CA GLY A 269 22.19 4.67 12.88
C GLY A 269 21.43 3.90 11.81
N ALA A 270 20.31 3.23 12.15
CA ALA A 270 19.50 2.51 11.17
C ALA A 270 18.79 3.45 10.18
N PHE A 271 18.61 2.95 8.95
CA PHE A 271 17.73 3.56 7.96
C PHE A 271 16.30 3.09 8.17
N VAL A 272 15.38 3.99 7.96
CA VAL A 272 13.96 3.77 8.19
C VAL A 272 13.12 4.32 7.03
N ASP A 273 12.03 3.62 6.77
CA ASP A 273 10.95 4.10 5.91
C ASP A 273 10.00 4.93 6.75
N VAL A 274 9.66 6.11 6.25
CA VAL A 274 8.83 7.07 6.96
C VAL A 274 7.58 7.37 6.16
N LYS A 275 6.43 7.25 6.82
CA LYS A 275 5.12 7.63 6.29
C LYS A 275 4.62 8.83 7.08
N ILE A 276 4.51 9.97 6.43
CA ILE A 276 4.06 11.22 7.03
C ILE A 276 2.61 11.45 6.65
N SER A 277 1.77 11.77 7.63
CA SER A 277 0.40 12.19 7.39
C SER A 277 0.39 13.59 6.81
N GLY A 278 0.13 13.70 5.51
CA GLY A 278 0.10 14.97 4.78
C GLY A 278 -1.25 15.69 4.89
N ARG A 279 -1.40 16.71 4.02
CA ARG A 279 -2.61 17.51 3.93
C ARG A 279 -3.78 16.67 3.42
N GLN A 280 -4.97 16.98 3.90
CA GLN A 280 -6.23 16.44 3.39
C GLN A 280 -6.58 17.14 2.06
N LEU A 281 -6.92 16.36 1.06
CA LEU A 281 -7.56 16.87 -0.15
C LEU A 281 -9.06 16.96 0.08
N GLU A 282 -9.68 17.99 -0.49
CA GLU A 282 -11.12 18.19 -0.41
C GLU A 282 -11.72 18.02 -1.81
N ASP A 283 -12.89 17.39 -1.86
CA ASP A 283 -13.72 17.24 -3.07
C ASP A 283 -12.97 16.66 -4.29
N VAL A 284 -12.22 15.60 -4.08
CA VAL A 284 -11.49 14.91 -5.14
C VAL A 284 -12.08 13.54 -5.44
N VAL A 285 -11.97 13.13 -6.70
CA VAL A 285 -12.29 11.78 -7.15
C VAL A 285 -11.01 10.94 -7.12
N LYS A 286 -11.01 9.87 -6.34
CA LYS A 286 -9.90 8.92 -6.26
C LYS A 286 -10.06 7.84 -7.32
N ILE A 287 -9.05 7.67 -8.18
CA ILE A 287 -9.00 6.60 -9.17
C ILE A 287 -7.68 5.82 -9.05
N PRO A 288 -7.64 4.54 -9.42
CA PRO A 288 -6.40 3.79 -9.54
C PRO A 288 -5.49 4.42 -10.60
N ALA A 289 -4.17 4.45 -10.38
CA ALA A 289 -3.21 5.00 -11.33
C ALA A 289 -3.33 4.41 -12.74
N LYS A 290 -3.70 3.12 -12.83
CA LYS A 290 -3.97 2.42 -14.11
C LYS A 290 -5.14 2.99 -14.92
N ALA A 291 -6.00 3.82 -14.34
CA ALA A 291 -7.12 4.46 -15.05
C ALA A 291 -6.72 5.77 -15.72
N LEU A 292 -5.60 6.38 -15.30
CA LEU A 292 -5.04 7.56 -15.96
C LEU A 292 -4.39 7.15 -17.28
N ARG A 293 -4.64 7.94 -18.33
CA ARG A 293 -4.09 7.77 -19.67
C ARG A 293 -3.38 9.06 -20.10
N ASP A 294 -2.36 8.92 -20.93
CA ASP A 294 -1.67 10.04 -21.58
C ASP A 294 -1.43 11.27 -20.67
N ARG A 295 -0.97 11.01 -19.44
CA ARG A 295 -0.64 11.98 -18.38
C ARG A 295 -1.84 12.65 -17.70
N ASP A 296 -2.90 13.06 -18.43
CA ASP A 296 -4.00 13.90 -17.91
C ASP A 296 -5.38 13.52 -18.46
N THR A 297 -5.51 12.35 -19.07
CA THR A 297 -6.77 11.90 -19.63
C THR A 297 -7.33 10.68 -18.91
N VAL A 298 -8.65 10.56 -18.87
CA VAL A 298 -9.39 9.39 -18.41
C VAL A 298 -10.43 9.01 -19.45
N TRP A 299 -10.83 7.76 -19.46
CA TRP A 299 -11.91 7.26 -20.27
C TRP A 299 -13.18 7.12 -19.45
N VAL A 300 -14.24 7.79 -19.88
CA VAL A 300 -15.54 7.80 -19.20
C VAL A 300 -16.56 7.11 -20.10
N VAL A 301 -17.50 6.38 -19.53
CA VAL A 301 -18.62 5.78 -20.25
C VAL A 301 -19.80 6.74 -20.21
N VAL A 302 -20.22 7.21 -21.38
CA VAL A 302 -21.42 8.04 -21.55
C VAL A 302 -22.27 7.41 -22.65
N ASN A 303 -23.54 7.11 -22.38
CA ASN A 303 -24.48 6.49 -23.34
C ASN A 303 -23.94 5.19 -23.99
N LYS A 304 -23.22 4.35 -23.21
CA LYS A 304 -22.58 3.11 -23.70
C LYS A 304 -21.44 3.34 -24.71
N GLU A 305 -20.93 4.54 -24.78
CA GLU A 305 -19.78 4.92 -25.61
C GLU A 305 -18.63 5.45 -24.74
N LEU A 306 -17.40 5.19 -25.18
CA LEU A 306 -16.19 5.71 -24.56
C LEU A 306 -16.00 7.17 -24.96
N GLN A 307 -15.79 8.02 -23.96
CA GLN A 307 -15.34 9.39 -24.15
C GLN A 307 -13.98 9.59 -23.50
N VAL A 308 -13.03 10.10 -24.25
CA VAL A 308 -11.73 10.54 -23.74
C VAL A 308 -11.91 11.95 -23.18
N ARG A 309 -11.54 12.16 -21.93
CA ARG A 309 -11.75 13.42 -21.25
C ARG A 309 -10.50 13.85 -20.49
N ASN A 310 -10.10 15.11 -20.66
CA ASN A 310 -9.02 15.70 -19.91
C ASN A 310 -9.46 15.97 -18.48
N VAL A 311 -8.58 15.71 -17.52
CA VAL A 311 -8.84 15.86 -16.09
C VAL A 311 -7.81 16.77 -15.45
N LYS A 312 -8.24 17.48 -14.41
CA LYS A 312 -7.35 18.28 -13.58
C LYS A 312 -6.88 17.42 -12.40
N ILE A 313 -5.61 17.10 -12.38
CA ILE A 313 -5.02 16.26 -11.34
C ILE A 313 -4.67 17.14 -10.16
N ALA A 314 -5.15 16.77 -8.98
CA ALA A 314 -4.78 17.38 -7.70
C ALA A 314 -3.52 16.74 -7.13
N HIS A 315 -3.39 15.39 -7.20
CA HIS A 315 -2.23 14.66 -6.69
C HIS A 315 -2.11 13.29 -7.36
N ILE A 316 -0.88 12.82 -7.50
CA ILE A 316 -0.56 11.46 -7.98
C ILE A 316 0.26 10.76 -6.92
N ASP A 317 -0.19 9.59 -6.50
CA ASP A 317 0.53 8.66 -5.65
C ASP A 317 0.91 7.40 -6.45
N LEU A 318 1.66 6.47 -5.85
CA LEU A 318 2.09 5.23 -6.50
C LEU A 318 0.91 4.41 -7.06
N ASP A 319 -0.16 4.30 -6.26
CA ASP A 319 -1.29 3.44 -6.57
C ASP A 319 -2.51 4.20 -7.06
N ASN A 320 -2.62 5.51 -6.78
CA ASN A 320 -3.83 6.29 -6.98
C ASN A 320 -3.55 7.66 -7.58
N VAL A 321 -4.54 8.16 -8.31
CA VAL A 321 -4.59 9.53 -8.82
C VAL A 321 -5.82 10.22 -8.25
N TYR A 322 -5.65 11.45 -7.80
CA TYR A 322 -6.68 12.28 -7.22
C TYR A 322 -7.03 13.40 -8.18
N ILE A 323 -8.27 13.43 -8.63
CA ILE A 323 -8.78 14.35 -9.67
C ILE A 323 -9.63 15.41 -9.01
N SER A 324 -9.32 16.69 -9.25
CA SER A 324 -10.08 17.84 -8.75
C SER A 324 -11.08 18.40 -9.77
N GLY A 325 -11.09 17.89 -11.00
CA GLY A 325 -12.02 18.36 -12.03
C GLY A 325 -11.92 17.58 -13.33
N GLY A 326 -12.94 17.70 -14.19
CA GLY A 326 -13.02 16.99 -15.48
C GLY A 326 -13.90 15.75 -15.46
N VAL A 327 -14.27 15.22 -14.30
CA VAL A 327 -15.19 14.09 -14.11
C VAL A 327 -16.34 14.53 -13.22
N ARG A 328 -17.56 14.08 -13.52
CA ARG A 328 -18.75 14.33 -12.69
C ARG A 328 -18.96 13.17 -11.72
N ILE A 329 -19.56 13.48 -10.58
CA ILE A 329 -19.94 12.45 -9.59
C ILE A 329 -20.94 11.48 -10.23
N GLY A 330 -20.77 10.18 -9.99
CA GLY A 330 -21.60 9.12 -10.55
C GLY A 330 -21.22 8.68 -11.96
N GLU A 331 -20.26 9.35 -12.63
CA GLU A 331 -19.78 8.88 -13.93
C GLU A 331 -18.94 7.60 -13.80
N SER A 332 -19.07 6.72 -14.78
CA SER A 332 -18.31 5.46 -14.84
C SER A 332 -16.98 5.66 -15.54
N ILE A 333 -15.88 5.57 -14.81
CA ILE A 333 -14.50 5.68 -15.32
C ILE A 333 -13.97 4.29 -15.67
N ILE A 334 -13.44 4.13 -16.86
CA ILE A 334 -12.88 2.84 -17.33
C ILE A 334 -11.51 2.61 -16.72
N ILE A 335 -11.35 1.50 -16.01
CA ILE A 335 -10.09 1.09 -15.37
C ILE A 335 -9.34 0.02 -16.16
N SER A 336 -10.04 -0.75 -17.01
CA SER A 336 -9.43 -1.79 -17.83
C SER A 336 -8.71 -1.22 -19.06
N PRO A 337 -7.63 -1.86 -19.55
CA PRO A 337 -6.96 -1.46 -20.78
C PRO A 337 -7.81 -1.80 -22.01
N ILE A 338 -7.87 -0.91 -23.00
CA ILE A 338 -8.56 -1.13 -24.27
C ILE A 338 -7.60 -0.87 -25.43
N LYS A 339 -7.39 -1.87 -26.28
CA LYS A 339 -6.63 -1.68 -27.52
C LYS A 339 -7.46 -0.90 -28.54
N GLY A 340 -6.91 0.21 -29.07
CA GLY A 340 -7.57 1.06 -30.04
C GLY A 340 -8.77 1.82 -29.45
N ALA A 341 -8.59 2.37 -28.24
CA ALA A 341 -9.57 3.25 -27.62
C ALA A 341 -9.65 4.57 -28.42
N SER A 342 -10.87 4.98 -28.74
CA SER A 342 -11.17 6.25 -29.41
C SER A 342 -12.52 6.77 -28.94
N ASN A 343 -12.75 8.06 -29.07
CA ASN A 343 -14.06 8.65 -28.79
C ASN A 343 -15.16 7.96 -29.65
N GLY A 344 -16.31 7.67 -29.03
CA GLY A 344 -17.44 7.02 -29.68
C GLY A 344 -17.34 5.49 -29.78
N LEU A 345 -16.26 4.87 -29.23
CA LEU A 345 -16.14 3.41 -29.20
C LEU A 345 -17.25 2.82 -28.31
N LYS A 346 -18.08 1.94 -28.88
CA LYS A 346 -19.12 1.24 -28.11
C LYS A 346 -18.51 0.31 -27.08
N VAL A 347 -18.93 0.47 -25.82
CA VAL A 347 -18.46 -0.30 -24.67
C VAL A 347 -19.62 -0.94 -23.92
N ARG A 348 -19.33 -2.01 -23.20
CA ARG A 348 -20.25 -2.70 -22.31
C ARG A 348 -19.60 -2.91 -20.96
N ILE A 349 -20.25 -2.47 -19.90
CA ILE A 349 -19.75 -2.56 -18.53
C ILE A 349 -19.78 -4.04 -18.07
N ALA A 350 -18.67 -4.52 -17.53
CA ALA A 350 -18.59 -5.83 -16.92
C ALA A 350 -19.37 -5.80 -15.58
N GLY A 351 -20.40 -6.65 -15.46
CA GLY A 351 -21.24 -6.69 -14.25
C GLY A 351 -22.50 -5.82 -14.29
N GLY A 352 -22.71 -5.03 -15.34
CA GLY A 352 -23.91 -4.20 -15.51
C GLY A 352 -24.87 -4.78 -16.56
N GLU A 353 -26.11 -4.98 -16.13
CA GLU A 353 -27.34 -5.44 -16.80
C GLU A 353 -27.58 -6.96 -16.82
N LYS A 354 -28.28 -7.43 -15.79
CA LYS A 354 -29.34 -8.40 -16.02
C LYS A 354 -30.32 -7.72 -16.99
N ILE A 355 -30.31 -8.15 -18.25
CA ILE A 355 -31.33 -7.74 -19.22
C ILE A 355 -32.67 -8.13 -18.61
N GLY A 356 -33.49 -7.14 -18.26
CA GLY A 356 -34.87 -7.33 -17.88
C GLY A 356 -35.54 -8.12 -18.99
N GLY A 357 -36.07 -9.28 -18.63
CA GLY A 357 -36.77 -10.16 -19.51
C GLY A 357 -37.96 -9.45 -20.13
N GLY A 358 -37.82 -9.09 -21.42
CA GLY A 358 -38.97 -8.88 -22.27
C GLY A 358 -39.66 -10.25 -22.45
N ASN A 359 -40.94 -10.31 -22.07
CA ASN A 359 -41.85 -11.41 -22.28
C ASN A 359 -41.67 -11.98 -23.71
N MET A 360 -41.11 -13.16 -23.82
CA MET A 360 -41.32 -14.02 -24.99
C MET A 360 -42.51 -14.94 -24.68
N PRO A 361 -43.48 -15.06 -25.61
CA PRO A 361 -44.59 -15.97 -25.44
C PRO A 361 -44.08 -17.42 -25.35
N ASN A 362 -44.64 -18.13 -24.42
CA ASN A 362 -44.44 -19.53 -24.11
C ASN A 362 -44.90 -20.38 -25.27
N GLU A 363 -43.99 -21.00 -26.04
CA GLU A 363 -44.33 -22.07 -26.98
C GLU A 363 -43.51 -23.31 -26.66
N ASN A 364 -44.27 -24.31 -26.13
CA ASN A 364 -44.02 -25.74 -26.16
C ASN A 364 -42.76 -26.31 -25.51
N THR A 365 -42.88 -26.61 -24.26
CA THR A 365 -42.20 -27.69 -23.55
C THR A 365 -42.50 -29.05 -24.17
N LYS A 366 -41.69 -29.53 -25.08
CA LYS A 366 -41.58 -30.96 -25.36
C LYS A 366 -40.61 -31.61 -24.40
N LYS A 367 -41.19 -32.29 -23.46
CA LYS A 367 -40.57 -33.22 -22.50
C LYS A 367 -39.73 -34.27 -23.25
N TRP A 368 -38.42 -34.22 -23.09
CA TRP A 368 -37.55 -35.35 -23.46
C TRP A 368 -37.43 -36.28 -22.25
N ILE A 369 -38.12 -37.43 -22.32
CA ILE A 369 -37.99 -38.55 -21.40
C ILE A 369 -36.68 -39.29 -21.76
N ARG A 370 -35.73 -39.35 -20.84
CA ARG A 370 -34.58 -40.25 -20.92
C ARG A 370 -35.02 -41.66 -20.58
N PRO A 371 -34.68 -42.71 -21.33
CA PRO A 371 -34.90 -44.10 -20.94
C PRO A 371 -33.89 -44.54 -19.89
N GLU A 372 -34.39 -45.13 -18.83
CA GLU A 372 -33.63 -45.82 -17.78
C GLU A 372 -32.87 -47.01 -18.33
N GLY A 373 -31.55 -46.98 -18.20
CA GLY A 373 -30.66 -48.14 -18.48
C GLY A 373 -30.38 -48.92 -17.20
N LYS A 374 -30.76 -50.18 -17.22
CA LYS A 374 -30.69 -51.22 -16.20
C LYS A 374 -29.34 -51.31 -15.48
N ARG A 375 -29.39 -51.24 -14.14
CA ARG A 375 -28.36 -51.70 -13.23
C ARG A 375 -28.20 -53.21 -13.29
N ASN A 376 -27.01 -53.69 -13.66
CA ASN A 376 -26.62 -55.08 -13.43
C ASN A 376 -25.71 -55.15 -12.17
N LYS A 377 -26.24 -55.86 -11.15
CA LYS A 377 -25.52 -56.34 -9.98
C LYS A 377 -24.73 -57.61 -10.33
N ARG A 378 -23.45 -57.63 -9.97
CA ARG A 378 -22.62 -58.84 -9.64
C ARG A 378 -21.28 -58.27 -9.22
N GLY A 379 -20.66 -58.63 -8.11
CA GLY A 379 -20.76 -59.74 -7.20
C GLY A 379 -19.49 -59.65 -6.33
N LYS A 380 -19.66 -59.92 -5.09
CA LYS A 380 -18.74 -60.05 -3.99
C LYS A 380 -17.59 -61.03 -4.23
N LYS A 381 -16.34 -60.70 -3.73
CA LYS A 381 -15.41 -61.59 -3.01
C LYS A 381 -14.20 -60.75 -2.61
N SER A 382 -13.99 -60.46 -1.35
CA SER A 382 -13.24 -61.16 -0.28
C SER A 382 -11.81 -61.59 -0.67
N GLY A 383 -10.85 -61.04 0.05
CA GLY A 383 -9.46 -61.49 0.02
C GLY A 383 -8.56 -60.59 0.83
N ASP A 384 -8.49 -60.90 2.02
CA ASP A 384 -7.52 -60.70 3.13
C ASP A 384 -6.07 -60.86 2.71
N LYS A 385 -5.22 -60.15 3.43
CA LYS A 385 -3.91 -60.51 4.03
C LYS A 385 -2.78 -59.48 3.76
N ASN A 386 -2.45 -58.80 4.85
CA ASN A 386 -1.14 -58.87 5.56
C ASN A 386 0.16 -58.70 4.74
N THR A 387 1.03 -57.75 5.04
CA THR A 387 2.18 -57.88 5.96
C THR A 387 3.25 -56.87 5.57
N GLN A 388 3.67 -56.10 6.55
CA GLN A 388 5.03 -55.67 6.94
C GLN A 388 6.07 -55.45 5.80
N SER A 389 6.62 -54.26 5.73
CA SER A 389 7.98 -53.88 6.18
C SER A 389 8.12 -52.36 6.20
#